data_82097bde5b164473b7878d55845bb75d
#
_entry.id   82097bde5b164473b7878d55845bb75d
#
_cell.length_a   1.000
_cell.length_b   1.000
_cell.length_c   1.000
_cell.angle_alpha   90.00
_cell.angle_beta   90.00
_cell.angle_gamma   90.00
#
_symmetry.space_group_name_H-M   'P 1'
#
loop_
_entity.id
_entity.type
_entity.pdbx_description
1 polymer ?
#
loop_
_entity_poly.entity_id
_entity_poly.type
_entity_poly.pdbx_seq_one_letter_code
_entity_poly.pdbx_strand_id
1 'polypeptide(L)'
;FHVDNEQGTTTAGTPQDMAASPAQILVDGCKLAREHIDMLRTVAPIEVVFMRGNHDRHSALALMLYLDAVYENAKDVTITVSPKLRQYIKWGNNLLGFTHGDGVRGNDLPAIMATEERKAWGENEHHVWFHGHLHHQRLLETSGVTIIQLPSLAGHDRYHYRKGFVLARAGISAHLIDKELGLVGNLFAPVI
;
A
#
# COMPACT_ATOMS: atom_id res chain seq x y z
N PHE A 1 -0.13 2.52 9.56
CA PHE A 1 -0.33 3.14 10.88
C PHE A 1 -0.33 4.65 10.78
N HIS A 2 -0.87 5.34 11.80
CA HIS A 2 -0.94 6.80 11.84
C HIS A 2 0.17 7.43 12.68
N VAL A 3 0.80 6.63 13.53
CA VAL A 3 1.89 7.02 14.44
C VAL A 3 3.01 5.99 14.39
N ASP A 4 4.23 6.46 14.66
CA ASP A 4 5.47 5.68 14.49
C ASP A 4 6.28 5.52 15.80
N ASN A 5 5.79 6.06 16.91
CA ASN A 5 6.49 6.07 18.20
C ASN A 5 5.53 6.28 19.38
N GLU A 6 6.05 6.11 20.60
CA GLU A 6 5.30 6.28 21.86
C GLU A 6 4.83 7.72 22.12
N GLN A 7 5.40 8.72 21.45
CA GLN A 7 4.99 10.12 21.56
C GLN A 7 3.74 10.43 20.71
N GLY A 8 3.24 9.47 19.95
CA GLY A 8 2.08 9.68 19.10
C GLY A 8 2.35 10.59 17.90
N THR A 9 3.54 10.48 17.31
CA THR A 9 3.92 11.29 16.15
C THR A 9 4.18 10.43 14.92
N THR A 10 4.14 11.05 13.74
CA THR A 10 4.64 10.46 12.49
C THR A 10 6.14 10.22 12.58
N THR A 11 6.73 9.51 11.61
CA THR A 11 8.19 9.34 11.49
C THR A 11 8.94 10.68 11.51
N ALA A 12 8.36 11.73 10.93
CA ALA A 12 8.95 13.08 10.91
C ALA A 12 8.67 13.91 12.17
N GLY A 13 8.00 13.35 13.19
CA GLY A 13 7.72 14.03 14.46
C GLY A 13 6.46 14.88 14.48
N THR A 14 5.57 14.79 13.47
CA THR A 14 4.30 15.50 13.46
C THR A 14 3.31 14.83 14.41
N PRO A 15 2.77 15.53 15.44
CA PRO A 15 1.77 14.98 16.35
C PRO A 15 0.49 14.58 15.61
N GLN A 16 -0.11 13.47 16.04
CA GLN A 16 -1.34 12.93 15.47
C GLN A 16 -2.46 12.85 16.50
N ASP A 17 -3.70 13.07 16.07
CA ASP A 17 -4.87 12.76 16.88
C ASP A 17 -5.06 11.24 16.93
N MET A 18 -5.17 10.66 18.14
CA MET A 18 -5.21 9.22 18.34
C MET A 18 -6.45 8.81 19.12
N ALA A 19 -7.06 7.69 18.73
CA ALA A 19 -8.17 7.07 19.45
C ALA A 19 -7.71 6.16 20.60
N ALA A 20 -6.43 5.74 20.60
CA ALA A 20 -5.82 4.86 21.60
C ALA A 20 -4.33 5.19 21.76
N SER A 21 -3.65 4.58 22.75
CA SER A 21 -2.19 4.73 22.88
C SER A 21 -1.45 4.16 21.66
N PRO A 22 -0.25 4.67 21.32
CA PRO A 22 0.54 4.14 20.20
C PRO A 22 0.78 2.62 20.30
N ALA A 23 1.07 2.11 21.49
CA ALA A 23 1.24 0.68 21.72
C ALA A 23 -0.04 -0.12 21.41
N GLN A 24 -1.21 0.39 21.83
CA GLN A 24 -2.49 -0.27 21.53
C GLN A 24 -2.79 -0.23 20.03
N ILE A 25 -2.52 0.89 19.35
CA ILE A 25 -2.68 1.03 17.90
C ILE A 25 -1.82 -0.02 17.14
N LEU A 26 -0.57 -0.24 17.59
CA LEU A 26 0.30 -1.26 17.00
C LEU A 26 -0.27 -2.68 17.20
N VAL A 27 -0.70 -3.00 18.40
CA VAL A 27 -1.31 -4.31 18.73
C VAL A 27 -2.56 -4.56 17.89
N ASP A 28 -3.46 -3.57 17.81
CA ASP A 28 -4.72 -3.71 17.08
C ASP A 28 -4.48 -3.76 15.56
N GLY A 29 -3.51 -3.00 15.06
CA GLY A 29 -3.09 -3.07 13.66
C GLY A 29 -2.50 -4.44 13.27
N CYS A 30 -1.72 -5.06 14.14
CA CYS A 30 -1.21 -6.42 13.94
C CYS A 30 -2.35 -7.45 13.88
N LYS A 31 -3.32 -7.36 14.79
CA LYS A 31 -4.50 -8.24 14.79
C LYS A 31 -5.34 -8.08 13.53
N LEU A 32 -5.67 -6.82 13.19
CA LEU A 32 -6.48 -6.51 12.01
C LEU A 32 -5.82 -7.02 10.72
N ALA A 33 -4.51 -6.80 10.55
CA ALA A 33 -3.79 -7.27 9.37
C ALA A 33 -3.80 -8.81 9.27
N ARG A 34 -3.61 -9.50 10.40
CA ARG A 34 -3.70 -10.96 10.46
C ARG A 34 -5.10 -11.46 10.12
N GLU A 35 -6.14 -10.91 10.72
CA GLU A 35 -7.54 -11.28 10.46
C GLU A 35 -7.89 -11.08 8.98
N HIS A 36 -7.40 -9.99 8.36
CA HIS A 36 -7.60 -9.72 6.95
C HIS A 36 -6.93 -10.79 6.06
N ILE A 37 -5.67 -11.15 6.34
CA ILE A 37 -4.96 -12.20 5.61
C ILE A 37 -5.65 -13.56 5.82
N ASP A 38 -6.02 -13.89 7.07
CA ASP A 38 -6.70 -15.16 7.38
C ASP A 38 -8.05 -15.29 6.67
N MET A 39 -8.77 -14.19 6.46
CA MET A 39 -10.00 -14.16 5.65
C MET A 39 -9.69 -14.37 4.16
N LEU A 40 -8.74 -13.65 3.60
CA LEU A 40 -8.41 -13.71 2.17
C LEU A 40 -7.83 -15.06 1.75
N ARG A 41 -6.98 -15.68 2.58
CA ARG A 41 -6.36 -16.99 2.29
C ARG A 41 -7.36 -18.13 2.18
N THR A 42 -8.59 -17.97 2.68
CA THR A 42 -9.67 -18.94 2.46
C THR A 42 -10.12 -19.02 1.01
N VAL A 43 -9.80 -18.00 0.21
CA VAL A 43 -10.20 -17.89 -1.21
C VAL A 43 -9.06 -18.26 -2.16
N ALA A 44 -7.84 -17.79 -1.87
CA ALA A 44 -6.67 -18.00 -2.73
C ALA A 44 -5.36 -17.85 -1.93
N PRO A 45 -4.22 -18.38 -2.43
CA PRO A 45 -2.91 -18.06 -1.87
C PRO A 45 -2.63 -16.55 -1.89
N ILE A 46 -1.94 -16.06 -0.86
CA ILE A 46 -1.69 -14.64 -0.61
C ILE A 46 -0.21 -14.32 -0.72
N GLU A 47 0.12 -13.28 -1.47
CA GLU A 47 1.40 -12.59 -1.40
C GLU A 47 1.19 -11.18 -0.85
N VAL A 48 1.87 -10.85 0.26
CA VAL A 48 1.73 -9.57 0.95
C VAL A 48 2.92 -8.68 0.65
N VAL A 49 2.67 -7.53 0.05
CA VAL A 49 3.65 -6.48 -0.22
C VAL A 49 3.36 -5.30 0.68
N PHE A 50 4.31 -4.97 1.56
CA PHE A 50 4.20 -3.83 2.46
C PHE A 50 4.92 -2.62 1.92
N MET A 51 4.23 -1.49 1.88
CA MET A 51 4.83 -0.20 1.58
C MET A 51 4.82 0.67 2.84
N ARG A 52 6.02 1.04 3.33
CA ARG A 52 6.17 1.92 4.49
C ARG A 52 5.88 3.36 4.11
N GLY A 53 5.00 4.01 4.87
CA GLY A 53 4.63 5.41 4.67
C GLY A 53 5.47 6.38 5.48
N ASN A 54 5.25 7.68 5.25
CA ASN A 54 5.90 8.76 6.02
C ASN A 54 5.35 8.88 7.46
N HIS A 55 4.28 8.18 7.78
CA HIS A 55 3.69 8.16 9.13
C HIS A 55 4.15 6.94 9.97
N ASP A 56 4.65 5.87 9.35
CA ASP A 56 4.77 4.56 9.99
C ASP A 56 5.99 3.72 9.55
N ARG A 57 7.10 4.37 9.25
CA ARG A 57 8.29 3.67 8.73
C ARG A 57 8.80 2.55 9.63
N HIS A 58 8.72 2.72 10.96
CA HIS A 58 9.11 1.71 11.93
C HIS A 58 7.96 0.77 12.28
N SER A 59 6.77 1.30 12.52
CA SER A 59 5.59 0.50 12.86
C SER A 59 5.20 -0.45 11.74
N ALA A 60 5.27 -0.02 10.47
CA ALA A 60 5.04 -0.87 9.32
C ALA A 60 6.10 -1.98 9.19
N LEU A 61 7.37 -1.70 9.50
CA LEU A 61 8.41 -2.74 9.52
C LEU A 61 8.17 -3.76 10.65
N ALA A 62 7.77 -3.29 11.82
CA ALA A 62 7.40 -4.19 12.93
C ALA A 62 6.22 -5.10 12.56
N LEU A 63 5.20 -4.55 11.88
CA LEU A 63 4.07 -5.33 11.35
C LEU A 63 4.54 -6.39 10.33
N MET A 64 5.43 -6.04 9.40
CA MET A 64 5.98 -6.99 8.43
C MET A 64 6.66 -8.17 9.13
N LEU A 65 7.55 -7.88 10.09
CA LEU A 65 8.28 -8.91 10.85
C LEU A 65 7.34 -9.79 11.68
N TYR A 66 6.31 -9.19 12.29
CA TYR A 66 5.29 -9.93 13.01
C TYR A 66 4.55 -10.91 12.08
N LEU A 67 4.08 -10.44 10.93
CA LEU A 67 3.33 -11.29 9.99
C LEU A 67 4.21 -12.36 9.35
N ASP A 68 5.46 -12.05 9.04
CA ASP A 68 6.43 -13.03 8.56
C ASP A 68 6.60 -14.18 9.56
N ALA A 69 6.78 -13.87 10.85
CA ALA A 69 6.87 -14.87 11.90
C ALA A 69 5.54 -15.66 12.09
N VAL A 70 4.38 -15.01 11.98
CA VAL A 70 3.08 -15.68 12.09
C VAL A 70 2.86 -16.68 10.96
N TYR A 71 3.28 -16.35 9.74
CA TYR A 71 3.04 -17.19 8.55
C TYR A 71 4.27 -17.96 8.08
N GLU A 72 5.35 -18.04 8.87
CA GLU A 72 6.60 -18.72 8.53
C GLU A 72 6.40 -20.14 7.98
N ASN A 73 5.43 -20.88 8.52
CA ASN A 73 5.13 -22.26 8.12
C ASN A 73 3.88 -22.38 7.22
N ALA A 74 3.28 -21.27 6.80
CA ALA A 74 2.12 -21.28 5.91
C ALA A 74 2.57 -21.46 4.45
N LYS A 75 2.00 -22.43 3.74
CA LYS A 75 2.36 -22.69 2.33
C LYS A 75 1.60 -21.78 1.35
N ASP A 76 0.54 -21.15 1.83
CA ASP A 76 -0.41 -20.34 1.05
C ASP A 76 -0.32 -18.83 1.37
N VAL A 77 0.62 -18.43 2.24
CA VAL A 77 0.87 -17.02 2.54
C VAL A 77 2.37 -16.73 2.41
N THR A 78 2.71 -15.73 1.61
CA THR A 78 4.07 -15.23 1.47
C THR A 78 4.12 -13.78 1.96
N ILE A 79 5.01 -13.49 2.89
CA ILE A 79 5.26 -12.14 3.40
C ILE A 79 6.60 -11.66 2.87
N THR A 80 6.62 -10.62 2.06
CA THR A 80 7.87 -10.02 1.58
C THR A 80 8.35 -8.95 2.56
N VAL A 81 9.28 -9.30 3.44
CA VAL A 81 9.91 -8.34 4.35
C VAL A 81 10.95 -7.54 3.57
N SER A 82 10.68 -6.26 3.33
CA SER A 82 11.56 -5.40 2.56
C SER A 82 11.60 -3.98 3.13
N PRO A 83 12.79 -3.41 3.40
CA PRO A 83 12.94 -2.03 3.81
C PRO A 83 12.87 -1.04 2.65
N LYS A 84 12.73 -1.52 1.41
CA LYS A 84 12.68 -0.67 0.21
C LYS A 84 11.44 0.20 0.19
N LEU A 85 11.55 1.41 -0.34
CA LEU A 85 10.44 2.36 -0.52
C LEU A 85 9.69 2.15 -1.85
N ARG A 86 10.23 1.30 -2.71
CA ARG A 86 9.59 0.83 -3.96
C ARG A 86 9.80 -0.67 -4.07
N GLN A 87 8.77 -1.36 -4.49
CA GLN A 87 8.81 -2.80 -4.72
C GLN A 87 8.13 -3.13 -6.03
N TYR A 88 8.50 -4.26 -6.63
CA TYR A 88 8.00 -4.68 -7.93
C TYR A 88 7.65 -6.16 -7.91
N ILE A 89 6.55 -6.51 -8.58
CA ILE A 89 6.12 -7.90 -8.81
C ILE A 89 5.88 -8.09 -10.30
N LYS A 90 6.30 -9.25 -10.82
CA LYS A 90 5.91 -9.71 -12.15
C LYS A 90 4.76 -10.70 -12.01
N TRP A 91 3.69 -10.47 -12.77
CA TRP A 91 2.52 -11.34 -12.82
C TRP A 91 2.06 -11.56 -14.27
N GLY A 92 2.36 -12.74 -14.84
CA GLY A 92 2.15 -12.95 -16.27
C GLY A 92 2.92 -11.92 -17.08
N ASN A 93 2.21 -11.23 -17.97
CA ASN A 93 2.72 -10.15 -18.81
C ASN A 93 2.62 -8.75 -18.16
N ASN A 94 2.57 -8.73 -16.83
CA ASN A 94 2.43 -7.49 -16.06
C ASN A 94 3.65 -7.21 -15.18
N LEU A 95 4.10 -5.96 -15.16
CA LEU A 95 5.03 -5.42 -14.18
C LEU A 95 4.27 -4.47 -13.25
N LEU A 96 4.13 -4.86 -11.99
CA LEU A 96 3.43 -4.14 -10.95
C LEU A 96 4.43 -3.44 -10.04
N GLY A 97 4.33 -2.14 -9.89
CA GLY A 97 5.14 -1.33 -8.99
C GLY A 97 4.33 -0.81 -7.82
N PHE A 98 4.95 -0.76 -6.65
CA PHE A 98 4.34 -0.31 -5.40
C PHE A 98 5.22 0.72 -4.72
N THR A 99 4.62 1.82 -4.25
CA THR A 99 5.26 2.83 -3.42
C THR A 99 4.24 3.51 -2.51
N HIS A 100 4.67 4.10 -1.39
CA HIS A 100 3.76 4.90 -0.59
C HIS A 100 3.33 6.19 -1.30
N GLY A 101 4.24 6.86 -1.98
CA GLY A 101 3.95 8.07 -2.77
C GLY A 101 4.38 9.39 -2.13
N ASP A 102 5.04 9.37 -0.96
CA ASP A 102 5.53 10.58 -0.26
C ASP A 102 6.86 11.13 -0.81
N GLY A 103 7.61 10.33 -1.57
CA GLY A 103 8.96 10.66 -2.01
C GLY A 103 9.14 10.90 -3.52
N VAL A 104 8.12 10.59 -4.34
CA VAL A 104 8.24 10.65 -5.81
C VAL A 104 7.00 11.29 -6.41
N ARG A 105 7.19 12.18 -7.38
CA ARG A 105 6.08 12.74 -8.14
C ARG A 105 5.46 11.67 -9.04
N GLY A 106 4.14 11.61 -9.11
CA GLY A 106 3.42 10.60 -9.90
C GLY A 106 3.87 10.51 -11.36
N ASN A 107 4.18 11.66 -11.98
CA ASN A 107 4.63 11.72 -13.39
C ASN A 107 6.04 11.12 -13.61
N ASP A 108 6.85 10.95 -12.57
CA ASP A 108 8.20 10.37 -12.67
C ASP A 108 8.19 8.84 -12.53
N LEU A 109 7.09 8.26 -12.05
CA LEU A 109 6.96 6.83 -11.79
C LEU A 109 7.22 5.94 -13.03
N PRO A 110 6.78 6.27 -14.26
CA PRO A 110 7.12 5.48 -15.45
C PRO A 110 8.62 5.38 -15.70
N ALA A 111 9.33 6.50 -15.64
CA ALA A 111 10.78 6.55 -15.86
C ALA A 111 11.55 5.80 -14.77
N ILE A 112 11.08 5.86 -13.54
CA ILE A 112 11.66 5.12 -12.40
C ILE A 112 11.51 3.62 -12.61
N MET A 113 10.32 3.13 -12.95
CA MET A 113 10.08 1.70 -13.23
C MET A 113 10.97 1.20 -14.37
N ALA A 114 11.01 1.92 -15.49
CA ALA A 114 11.84 1.57 -16.64
C ALA A 114 13.34 1.59 -16.32
N THR A 115 13.77 2.39 -15.34
CA THR A 115 15.18 2.49 -14.92
C THR A 115 15.55 1.43 -13.91
N GLU A 116 14.72 1.20 -12.90
CA GLU A 116 14.98 0.24 -11.81
C GLU A 116 14.76 -1.20 -12.28
N GLU A 117 13.75 -1.45 -13.13
CA GLU A 117 13.35 -2.78 -13.62
C GLU A 117 13.53 -2.93 -15.14
N ARG A 118 14.67 -2.49 -15.68
CA ARG A 118 14.94 -2.45 -17.14
C ARG A 118 14.60 -3.73 -17.89
N LYS A 119 14.95 -4.87 -17.33
CA LYS A 119 14.69 -6.17 -17.94
C LYS A 119 13.20 -6.49 -17.92
N ALA A 120 12.58 -6.39 -16.74
CA ALA A 120 11.16 -6.64 -16.59
C ALA A 120 10.31 -5.65 -17.36
N TRP A 121 10.72 -4.38 -17.45
CA TRP A 121 10.07 -3.38 -18.30
C TRP A 121 10.01 -3.78 -19.78
N GLY A 122 11.11 -4.28 -20.33
CA GLY A 122 11.16 -4.72 -21.74
C GLY A 122 10.49 -6.07 -22.01
N GLU A 123 10.30 -6.90 -20.98
CA GLU A 123 9.70 -8.23 -21.09
C GLU A 123 8.19 -8.26 -20.86
N ASN A 124 7.61 -7.19 -20.27
CA ASN A 124 6.19 -7.13 -19.94
C ASN A 124 5.49 -6.04 -20.75
N GLU A 125 4.27 -6.30 -21.16
CA GLU A 125 3.46 -5.38 -21.98
C GLU A 125 2.69 -4.39 -21.11
N HIS A 126 2.23 -4.84 -19.90
CA HIS A 126 1.41 -4.05 -19.02
C HIS A 126 2.20 -3.56 -17.81
N HIS A 127 2.17 -2.25 -17.57
CA HIS A 127 2.88 -1.62 -16.46
C HIS A 127 1.88 -0.89 -15.56
N VAL A 128 1.85 -1.24 -14.28
CA VAL A 128 0.90 -0.63 -13.33
C VAL A 128 1.65 -0.19 -12.08
N TRP A 129 1.43 1.06 -11.66
CA TRP A 129 1.86 1.57 -10.36
C TRP A 129 0.70 1.70 -9.39
N PHE A 130 0.92 1.25 -8.17
CA PHE A 130 0.04 1.49 -7.03
C PHE A 130 0.73 2.38 -6.03
N HIS A 131 0.08 3.47 -5.63
CA HIS A 131 0.58 4.34 -4.57
C HIS A 131 -0.55 4.92 -3.72
N GLY A 132 -0.25 5.31 -2.47
CA GLY A 132 -1.17 5.94 -1.53
C GLY A 132 -0.85 7.42 -1.30
N HIS A 133 -0.67 7.79 -0.03
CA HIS A 133 -0.26 9.07 0.51
C HIS A 133 -1.27 10.22 0.36
N LEU A 134 -1.90 10.39 -0.77
CA LEU A 134 -2.79 11.53 -1.05
C LEU A 134 -4.24 11.29 -0.64
N HIS A 135 -4.57 10.13 -0.11
CA HIS A 135 -5.85 9.75 0.51
C HIS A 135 -7.10 9.91 -0.38
N HIS A 136 -6.95 9.97 -1.71
CA HIS A 136 -8.07 9.98 -2.65
C HIS A 136 -7.76 9.12 -3.87
N GLN A 137 -8.80 8.55 -4.47
CA GLN A 137 -8.65 7.73 -5.66
C GLN A 137 -8.35 8.55 -6.90
N ARG A 138 -7.40 8.07 -7.71
CA ARG A 138 -7.13 8.58 -9.05
C ARG A 138 -6.54 7.45 -9.91
N LEU A 139 -6.98 7.37 -11.16
CA LEU A 139 -6.34 6.56 -12.19
C LEU A 139 -5.81 7.51 -13.27
N LEU A 140 -4.56 7.31 -13.66
CA LEU A 140 -3.89 8.09 -14.69
C LEU A 140 -3.13 7.14 -15.63
N GLU A 141 -3.33 7.28 -16.92
CA GLU A 141 -2.53 6.61 -17.93
C GLU A 141 -1.52 7.60 -18.52
N THR A 142 -0.25 7.25 -18.44
CA THR A 142 0.84 8.10 -18.96
C THR A 142 2.06 7.28 -19.31
N SER A 143 2.68 7.59 -20.47
CA SER A 143 3.94 6.97 -20.92
C SER A 143 3.95 5.44 -20.88
N GLY A 144 2.83 4.80 -21.24
CA GLY A 144 2.69 3.34 -21.25
C GLY A 144 2.52 2.70 -19.86
N VAL A 145 2.18 3.50 -18.85
CA VAL A 145 1.95 3.04 -17.48
C VAL A 145 0.59 3.48 -16.98
N THR A 146 -0.14 2.59 -16.33
CA THR A 146 -1.32 2.92 -15.53
C THR A 146 -0.90 3.21 -14.10
N ILE A 147 -1.14 4.42 -13.61
CA ILE A 147 -0.84 4.85 -12.24
C ILE A 147 -2.14 4.88 -11.45
N ILE A 148 -2.22 4.09 -10.40
CA ILE A 148 -3.38 3.97 -9.52
C ILE A 148 -3.04 4.55 -8.16
N GLN A 149 -3.63 5.69 -7.86
CA GLN A 149 -3.61 6.29 -6.54
C GLN A 149 -4.73 5.70 -5.70
N LEU A 150 -4.37 5.14 -4.55
CA LEU A 150 -5.29 4.41 -3.67
C LEU A 150 -5.96 5.33 -2.65
N PRO A 151 -7.20 5.04 -2.25
CA PRO A 151 -7.85 5.72 -1.14
C PRO A 151 -7.19 5.36 0.19
N SER A 152 -7.57 6.05 1.26
CA SER A 152 -7.20 5.69 2.63
C SER A 152 -8.38 5.02 3.33
N LEU A 153 -8.09 4.10 4.25
CA LEU A 153 -9.07 3.59 5.22
C LEU A 153 -9.36 4.59 6.33
N ALA A 154 -8.43 5.51 6.60
CA ALA A 154 -8.59 6.52 7.62
C ALA A 154 -9.66 7.55 7.21
N GLY A 155 -10.51 7.91 8.16
CA GLY A 155 -11.41 9.03 8.03
C GLY A 155 -10.67 10.38 7.99
N HIS A 156 -11.44 11.47 7.85
CA HIS A 156 -10.89 12.82 7.86
C HIS A 156 -10.52 13.22 9.28
N ASP A 157 -9.32 13.74 9.47
CA ASP A 157 -8.83 14.33 10.70
C ASP A 157 -8.73 15.86 10.61
N ARG A 158 -8.21 16.50 11.65
CA ARG A 158 -7.97 17.94 11.71
C ARG A 158 -7.05 18.46 10.60
N TYR A 159 -6.07 17.66 10.17
CA TYR A 159 -5.17 18.00 9.08
C TYR A 159 -5.91 18.05 7.74
N HIS A 160 -6.74 17.04 7.45
CA HIS A 160 -7.56 16.98 6.23
C HIS A 160 -8.51 18.17 6.15
N TYR A 161 -9.17 18.53 7.27
CA TYR A 161 -10.04 19.69 7.34
C TYR A 161 -9.29 20.99 7.01
N ARG A 162 -8.12 21.22 7.63
CA ARG A 162 -7.30 22.42 7.39
C ARG A 162 -6.80 22.55 5.95
N LYS A 163 -6.55 21.42 5.28
CA LYS A 163 -6.05 21.37 3.90
C LYS A 163 -7.16 21.33 2.85
N GLY A 164 -8.43 21.31 3.26
CA GLY A 164 -9.57 21.23 2.35
C GLY A 164 -9.77 19.84 1.71
N PHE A 165 -9.19 18.77 2.28
CA PHE A 165 -9.35 17.40 1.79
C PHE A 165 -10.61 16.75 2.38
N VAL A 166 -11.76 17.43 2.23
CA VAL A 166 -12.97 17.13 3.02
C VAL A 166 -13.96 16.17 2.38
N LEU A 167 -13.74 15.65 1.20
CA LEU A 167 -14.72 14.80 0.50
C LEU A 167 -14.12 13.52 -0.10
N ALA A 168 -12.87 13.18 0.22
CA ALA A 168 -12.29 11.90 -0.21
C ALA A 168 -13.00 10.75 0.53
N ARG A 169 -13.48 9.77 -0.22
CA ARG A 169 -14.16 8.59 0.37
C ARG A 169 -13.13 7.65 0.96
N ALA A 170 -13.23 7.36 2.27
CA ALA A 170 -12.45 6.31 2.90
C ALA A 170 -12.91 4.93 2.39
N GLY A 171 -11.97 4.03 2.18
CA GLY A 171 -12.30 2.70 1.71
C GLY A 171 -11.09 1.88 1.26
N ILE A 172 -11.39 0.68 0.76
CA ILE A 172 -10.43 -0.25 0.18
C ILE A 172 -10.72 -0.40 -1.32
N SER A 173 -9.67 -0.50 -2.12
CA SER A 173 -9.77 -0.83 -3.53
C SER A 173 -9.28 -2.25 -3.78
N ALA A 174 -9.96 -2.98 -4.67
CA ALA A 174 -9.49 -4.23 -5.25
C ALA A 174 -9.34 -4.06 -6.77
N HIS A 175 -8.29 -4.65 -7.32
CA HIS A 175 -7.96 -4.55 -8.72
C HIS A 175 -7.81 -5.95 -9.31
N LEU A 176 -8.53 -6.23 -10.40
CA LEU A 176 -8.44 -7.49 -11.11
C LEU A 176 -7.40 -7.34 -12.21
N ILE A 177 -6.32 -8.13 -12.11
CA ILE A 177 -5.23 -8.11 -13.09
C ILE A 177 -5.16 -9.49 -13.74
N ASP A 178 -5.49 -9.54 -15.01
CA ASP A 178 -5.33 -10.73 -15.83
C ASP A 178 -3.87 -10.90 -16.25
N LYS A 179 -3.40 -12.14 -16.37
CA LYS A 179 -1.99 -12.43 -16.70
C LYS A 179 -1.59 -11.89 -18.08
N GLU A 180 -2.50 -11.90 -19.04
CA GLU A 180 -2.24 -11.54 -20.43
C GLU A 180 -2.84 -10.17 -20.82
N LEU A 181 -4.00 -9.82 -20.23
CA LEU A 181 -4.76 -8.63 -20.61
C LEU A 181 -4.50 -7.40 -19.72
N GLY A 182 -3.71 -7.54 -18.66
CA GLY A 182 -3.43 -6.43 -17.76
C GLY A 182 -4.56 -6.14 -16.76
N LEU A 183 -4.75 -4.86 -16.43
CA LEU A 183 -5.80 -4.40 -15.51
C LEU A 183 -7.17 -4.48 -16.18
N VAL A 184 -8.02 -5.41 -15.73
CA VAL A 184 -9.34 -5.68 -16.31
C VAL A 184 -10.52 -5.26 -15.42
N GLY A 185 -10.28 -4.88 -14.17
CA GLY A 185 -11.36 -4.43 -13.30
C GLY A 185 -10.90 -3.71 -12.05
N ASN A 186 -11.74 -2.81 -11.55
CA ASN A 186 -11.54 -2.06 -10.33
C ASN A 186 -12.81 -2.13 -9.48
N LEU A 187 -12.66 -2.43 -8.20
CA LEU A 187 -13.72 -2.44 -7.21
C LEU A 187 -13.37 -1.48 -6.07
N PHE A 188 -14.37 -0.86 -5.47
CA PHE A 188 -14.21 0.01 -4.33
C PHE A 188 -15.22 -0.35 -3.24
N ALA A 189 -14.73 -0.64 -2.04
CA ALA A 189 -15.53 -0.86 -0.84
C ALA A 189 -15.39 0.35 0.09
N PRO A 190 -16.43 1.21 0.23
CA PRO A 190 -16.36 2.34 1.15
C PRO A 190 -16.42 1.87 2.61
N VAL A 191 -15.77 2.61 3.50
CA VAL A 191 -16.02 2.53 4.94
C VAL A 191 -17.33 3.25 5.21
N ILE A 192 -18.26 2.59 5.91
CA ILE A 192 -19.58 3.10 6.31
C ILE A 192 -19.49 3.68 7.71
#